data_3fcbf48fc4660460f5d9fb596c46ed91
#
_entry.id   3fcbf48fc4660460f5d9fb596c46ed91
#
_cell.length_a   1.000
_cell.length_b   1.000
_cell.length_c   1.000
_cell.angle_alpha   90.00
_cell.angle_beta   90.00
_cell.angle_gamma   90.00
#
_symmetry.space_group_name_H-M   'P 1'
#
loop_
_entity.id
_entity.type
_entity.pdbx_description
1 polymer ?
#
loop_
_entity_poly.entity_id
_entity_poly.type
_entity_poly.pdbx_seq_one_letter_code
_entity_poly.pdbx_strand_id
1 'polypeptide(L)'
;LDEITLPIFDAITKAKQRGVVVRVLYDSISTKRYPKWKQMLARLKTDGVDAQPMLPLRFPGRGYVRPDLRNHRKLIVVDGEIGYTGSQNLVKRNYHRKDEIYYDELVLRVRGPVVLQLSAVFSSDWFAETQTILDLSKLNPTADKIQIAGTSLAQILPSGPSYDDENNLKL
;
A
#
# COMPACT_ATOMS: atom_id res chain seq x y z
N LEU A 1 11.68 11.34 -4.22
CA LEU A 1 12.58 10.19 -4.43
C LEU A 1 13.85 10.40 -3.63
N ASP A 2 14.21 9.46 -2.83
CA ASP A 2 15.42 9.41 -2.03
C ASP A 2 16.19 8.09 -2.29
N GLU A 3 17.30 7.90 -1.61
CA GLU A 3 18.18 6.73 -1.79
C GLU A 3 17.50 5.38 -1.45
N ILE A 4 16.50 5.38 -0.57
CA ILE A 4 15.73 4.19 -0.18
C ILE A 4 14.64 3.89 -1.21
N THR A 5 13.97 4.92 -1.70
CA THR A 5 12.83 4.76 -2.61
C THR A 5 13.25 4.51 -4.05
N LEU A 6 14.38 5.05 -4.50
CA LEU A 6 14.86 4.88 -5.87
C LEU A 6 14.96 3.41 -6.30
N PRO A 7 15.59 2.49 -5.54
CA PRO A 7 15.70 1.09 -5.92
C PRO A 7 14.32 0.40 -6.05
N ILE A 8 13.35 0.82 -5.22
CA ILE A 8 11.98 0.26 -5.27
C ILE A 8 11.29 0.72 -6.55
N PHE A 9 11.39 2.01 -6.91
CA PHE A 9 10.83 2.51 -8.17
C PHE A 9 11.52 1.89 -9.39
N ASP A 10 12.83 1.65 -9.33
CA ASP A 10 13.55 0.93 -10.39
C ASP A 10 13.05 -0.51 -10.55
N ALA A 11 12.79 -1.20 -9.44
CA ALA A 11 12.20 -2.53 -9.47
C ALA A 11 10.79 -2.53 -10.06
N ILE A 12 9.97 -1.52 -9.72
CA ILE A 12 8.63 -1.32 -10.30
C ILE A 12 8.72 -1.10 -11.81
N THR A 13 9.60 -0.21 -12.26
CA THR A 13 9.84 0.04 -13.69
C THR A 13 10.22 -1.24 -14.42
N LYS A 14 11.19 -2.00 -13.87
CA LYS A 14 11.62 -3.29 -14.45
C LYS A 14 10.49 -4.32 -14.46
N ALA A 15 9.64 -4.36 -13.44
CA ALA A 15 8.47 -5.24 -13.41
C ALA A 15 7.48 -4.87 -14.53
N LYS A 16 7.19 -3.60 -14.71
CA LYS A 16 6.33 -3.11 -15.80
C LYS A 16 6.89 -3.48 -17.18
N GLN A 17 8.19 -3.32 -17.40
CA GLN A 17 8.85 -3.71 -18.66
C GLN A 17 8.72 -5.21 -18.98
N ARG A 18 8.57 -6.05 -17.95
CA ARG A 18 8.27 -7.49 -18.10
C ARG A 18 6.78 -7.81 -18.27
N GLY A 19 5.90 -6.81 -18.34
CA GLY A 19 4.46 -6.99 -18.50
C GLY A 19 3.69 -7.19 -17.19
N VAL A 20 4.33 -7.00 -16.02
CA VAL A 20 3.65 -7.13 -14.73
C VAL A 20 2.61 -6.02 -14.55
N VAL A 21 1.43 -6.37 -14.07
CA VAL A 21 0.41 -5.40 -13.68
C VAL A 21 0.79 -4.81 -12.33
N VAL A 22 1.07 -3.52 -12.30
CA VAL A 22 1.41 -2.80 -11.06
C VAL A 22 0.36 -1.75 -10.76
N ARG A 23 -0.15 -1.77 -9.54
CA ARG A 23 -1.11 -0.80 -8.99
C ARG A 23 -0.54 -0.15 -7.75
N VAL A 24 -0.76 1.14 -7.61
CA VAL A 24 -0.27 1.93 -6.47
C VAL A 24 -1.38 2.81 -5.94
N LEU A 25 -1.64 2.73 -4.65
CA LEU A 25 -2.44 3.71 -3.92
C LEU A 25 -1.49 4.61 -3.12
N TYR A 26 -1.69 5.91 -3.20
CA TYR A 26 -0.88 6.86 -2.44
C TYR A 26 -1.74 7.91 -1.75
N ASP A 27 -1.37 8.31 -0.57
CA ASP A 27 -2.10 9.36 0.15
C ASP A 27 -2.01 10.70 -0.59
N SER A 28 -3.15 11.29 -0.93
CA SER A 28 -3.23 12.49 -1.77
C SER A 28 -2.72 13.77 -1.12
N ILE A 29 -2.68 13.80 0.22
CA ILE A 29 -2.23 14.97 1.00
C ILE A 29 -0.78 14.78 1.44
N SER A 30 -0.51 13.67 2.14
CA SER A 30 0.80 13.43 2.73
C SER A 30 1.89 13.32 1.68
N THR A 31 1.59 12.71 0.53
CA THR A 31 2.54 12.61 -0.58
C THR A 31 3.08 13.98 -1.03
N LYS A 32 2.25 15.01 -1.00
CA LYS A 32 2.65 16.38 -1.41
C LYS A 32 3.66 17.04 -0.46
N ARG A 33 3.83 16.53 0.74
CA ARG A 33 4.78 17.02 1.73
C ARG A 33 6.22 16.57 1.45
N TYR A 34 6.40 15.53 0.61
CA TYR A 34 7.71 14.96 0.32
C TYR A 34 8.39 15.65 -0.86
N PRO A 35 9.69 15.91 -0.78
CA PRO A 35 10.46 16.42 -1.91
C PRO A 35 10.30 15.52 -3.15
N LYS A 36 10.26 16.14 -4.33
CA LYS A 36 10.19 15.42 -5.63
C LYS A 36 8.95 14.54 -5.84
N TRP A 37 7.88 14.72 -5.07
CA TRP A 37 6.64 13.94 -5.24
C TRP A 37 6.07 14.01 -6.66
N LYS A 38 6.14 15.19 -7.31
CA LYS A 38 5.71 15.36 -8.70
C LYS A 38 6.51 14.49 -9.67
N GLN A 39 7.83 14.41 -9.46
CA GLN A 39 8.72 13.57 -10.27
C GLN A 39 8.40 12.08 -10.07
N MET A 40 8.11 11.68 -8.84
CA MET A 40 7.68 10.32 -8.52
C MET A 40 6.38 9.96 -9.27
N LEU A 41 5.35 10.77 -9.20
CA LEU A 41 4.08 10.52 -9.89
C LEU A 41 4.25 10.53 -11.41
N ALA A 42 5.04 11.47 -11.95
CA ALA A 42 5.35 11.51 -13.37
C ALA A 42 6.05 10.22 -13.82
N ARG A 43 6.99 9.72 -13.05
CA ARG A 43 7.68 8.46 -13.33
C ARG A 43 6.70 7.28 -13.34
N LEU A 44 5.87 7.11 -12.31
CA LEU A 44 4.85 6.05 -12.27
C LEU A 44 3.95 6.09 -13.51
N LYS A 45 3.51 7.28 -13.91
CA LYS A 45 2.70 7.47 -15.11
C LYS A 45 3.45 7.09 -16.39
N THR A 46 4.69 7.53 -16.54
CA THR A 46 5.53 7.21 -17.72
C THR A 46 5.79 5.72 -17.81
N ASP A 47 6.00 5.05 -16.68
CA ASP A 47 6.23 3.61 -16.59
C ASP A 47 4.93 2.79 -16.80
N GLY A 48 3.77 3.44 -16.97
CA GLY A 48 2.48 2.76 -17.16
C GLY A 48 1.95 2.08 -15.91
N VAL A 49 2.34 2.57 -14.74
CA VAL A 49 1.80 2.12 -13.45
C VAL A 49 0.43 2.75 -13.23
N ASP A 50 -0.56 1.95 -12.84
CA ASP A 50 -1.87 2.44 -12.43
C ASP A 50 -1.76 2.98 -10.99
N ALA A 51 -1.54 4.29 -10.88
CA ALA A 51 -1.33 4.97 -9.61
C ALA A 51 -2.52 5.89 -9.29
N GLN A 52 -3.23 5.61 -8.19
CA GLN A 52 -4.43 6.33 -7.80
C GLN A 52 -4.25 7.05 -6.45
N PRO A 53 -4.73 8.30 -6.34
CA PRO A 53 -4.71 9.02 -5.08
C PRO A 53 -5.79 8.48 -4.13
N MET A 54 -5.41 8.21 -2.89
CA MET A 54 -6.35 7.88 -1.83
C MET A 54 -6.86 9.15 -1.12
N LEU A 55 -8.15 9.12 -0.79
CA LEU A 55 -8.84 10.14 -0.01
C LEU A 55 -8.50 11.57 -0.51
N PRO A 56 -8.68 11.85 -1.80
CA PRO A 56 -8.42 13.19 -2.33
C PRO A 56 -9.38 14.20 -1.70
N LEU A 57 -8.88 15.38 -1.36
CA LEU A 57 -9.75 16.47 -0.92
C LEU A 57 -10.70 16.82 -2.04
N ARG A 58 -11.99 16.64 -1.79
CA ARG A 58 -13.07 17.03 -2.72
C ARG A 58 -13.80 18.24 -2.16
N PHE A 59 -14.23 19.13 -3.02
CA PHE A 59 -15.04 20.29 -2.61
C PHE A 59 -16.41 19.85 -2.07
N PRO A 60 -17.04 20.66 -1.18
CA PRO A 60 -18.40 20.39 -0.70
C PRO A 60 -19.36 20.09 -1.87
N GLY A 61 -20.17 19.03 -1.72
CA GLY A 61 -21.10 18.57 -2.75
C GLY A 61 -20.58 17.44 -3.67
N ARG A 62 -19.27 17.07 -3.59
CA ARG A 62 -18.69 15.95 -4.36
C ARG A 62 -18.09 14.85 -3.49
N GLY A 63 -18.69 14.61 -2.32
CA GLY A 63 -18.16 13.67 -1.31
C GLY A 63 -17.03 14.32 -0.51
N TYR A 64 -17.39 14.93 0.63
CA TYR A 64 -16.41 15.52 1.54
C TYR A 64 -15.62 14.41 2.22
N VAL A 65 -14.30 14.47 2.11
CA VAL A 65 -13.38 13.62 2.86
C VAL A 65 -12.72 14.47 3.93
N ARG A 66 -12.87 14.08 5.19
CA ARG A 66 -12.24 14.74 6.33
C ARG A 66 -10.71 14.69 6.18
N PRO A 67 -10.01 15.84 6.32
CA PRO A 67 -8.55 15.87 6.13
C PRO A 67 -7.77 15.08 7.18
N ASP A 68 -8.35 14.89 8.36
CA ASP A 68 -7.76 14.17 9.50
C ASP A 68 -7.95 12.63 9.40
N LEU A 69 -8.93 12.17 8.63
CA LEU A 69 -9.14 10.75 8.39
C LEU A 69 -8.29 10.30 7.20
N ARG A 70 -7.12 9.73 7.49
CA ARG A 70 -6.19 9.23 6.48
C ARG A 70 -5.98 7.72 6.61
N ASN A 71 -5.73 7.09 5.48
CA ASN A 71 -5.31 5.71 5.46
C ASN A 71 -3.81 5.64 5.74
N HIS A 72 -3.44 5.06 6.87
CA HIS A 72 -2.04 4.91 7.30
C HIS A 72 -1.48 3.51 7.03
N ARG A 73 -2.20 2.65 6.33
CA ARG A 73 -1.72 1.29 5.99
C ARG A 73 -0.51 1.36 5.07
N LYS A 74 0.51 0.57 5.38
CA LYS A 74 1.67 0.31 4.54
C LYS A 74 1.56 -1.15 4.11
N LEU A 75 1.23 -1.37 2.88
CA LEU A 75 0.86 -2.67 2.37
C LEU A 75 1.45 -2.87 0.98
N ILE A 76 2.15 -3.98 0.79
CA ILE A 76 2.61 -4.45 -0.52
C ILE A 76 2.19 -5.91 -0.67
N VAL A 77 1.60 -6.24 -1.80
CA VAL A 77 1.31 -7.62 -2.19
C VAL A 77 1.98 -7.91 -3.52
N VAL A 78 2.67 -9.02 -3.59
CA VAL A 78 3.32 -9.51 -4.81
C VAL A 78 2.70 -10.85 -5.18
N ASP A 79 2.02 -10.88 -6.33
CA ASP A 79 1.42 -12.06 -6.96
C ASP A 79 0.47 -12.89 -6.06
N GLY A 80 -0.03 -12.32 -4.97
CA GLY A 80 -0.82 -13.04 -3.97
C GLY A 80 -0.03 -14.05 -3.13
N GLU A 81 1.30 -14.11 -3.29
CA GLU A 81 2.18 -15.07 -2.62
C GLU A 81 2.98 -14.45 -1.46
N ILE A 82 3.35 -13.18 -1.61
CA ILE A 82 4.15 -12.46 -0.62
C ILE A 82 3.44 -11.18 -0.25
N GLY A 83 3.32 -10.93 1.06
CA GLY A 83 2.84 -9.69 1.61
C GLY A 83 3.88 -8.99 2.47
N TYR A 84 3.87 -7.67 2.45
CA TYR A 84 4.61 -6.83 3.39
C TYR A 84 3.64 -5.85 4.03
N THR A 85 3.73 -5.70 5.34
CA THR A 85 2.98 -4.70 6.09
C THR A 85 3.77 -4.26 7.31
N GLY A 86 3.45 -3.10 7.85
CA GLY A 86 4.15 -2.57 9.01
C GLY A 86 3.99 -1.08 9.20
N SER A 87 4.90 -0.50 9.94
CA SER A 87 4.87 0.93 10.29
C SER A 87 5.63 1.82 9.29
N GLN A 88 6.61 1.27 8.56
CA GLN A 88 7.52 2.06 7.73
C GLN A 88 6.84 2.64 6.50
N ASN A 89 6.94 3.95 6.34
CA ASN A 89 6.60 4.64 5.11
C ASN A 89 7.65 4.38 4.02
N LEU A 90 7.23 4.50 2.76
CA LEU A 90 8.14 4.40 1.61
C LEU A 90 8.95 5.69 1.44
N VAL A 91 9.83 5.92 2.39
CA VAL A 91 10.67 7.11 2.52
C VAL A 91 11.85 6.79 3.45
N LYS A 92 12.93 7.53 3.34
CA LYS A 92 14.09 7.35 4.22
C LYS A 92 13.74 7.58 5.70
N ARG A 93 14.41 6.86 6.59
CA ARG A 93 14.11 6.80 8.03
C ARG A 93 14.08 8.16 8.75
N ASN A 94 14.90 9.11 8.33
CA ASN A 94 15.05 10.43 8.94
C ASN A 94 14.29 11.52 8.16
N TYR A 95 13.07 11.26 7.72
CA TYR A 95 12.29 12.17 6.89
C TYR A 95 11.63 13.32 7.66
N HIS A 96 11.61 13.24 8.99
CA HIS A 96 11.23 14.35 9.86
C HIS A 96 12.39 15.32 10.11
N ARG A 97 12.24 16.23 11.03
CA ARG A 97 13.27 17.22 11.35
C ARG A 97 14.59 16.52 11.61
N LYS A 98 15.65 17.02 10.97
CA LYS A 98 17.01 16.52 11.18
C LYS A 98 17.32 16.52 12.67
N ASP A 99 17.82 15.40 13.14
CA ASP A 99 18.40 15.18 14.47
C ASP A 99 17.46 15.21 15.69
N GLU A 100 16.12 15.31 15.47
CA GLU A 100 15.18 15.38 16.59
C GLU A 100 14.43 14.06 16.87
N ILE A 101 14.09 13.27 15.84
CA ILE A 101 13.26 12.08 16.00
C ILE A 101 13.79 10.95 15.08
N TYR A 102 14.09 9.82 15.69
CA TYR A 102 14.36 8.56 15.01
C TYR A 102 13.18 7.62 15.23
N TYR A 103 12.67 7.04 14.15
CA TYR A 103 11.62 6.01 14.23
C TYR A 103 12.27 4.63 14.19
N ASP A 104 11.87 3.81 15.13
CA ASP A 104 12.08 2.37 15.04
C ASP A 104 10.89 1.77 14.34
N GLU A 105 11.12 1.28 13.12
CA GLU A 105 10.08 0.81 12.22
C GLU A 105 10.09 -0.72 12.19
N LEU A 106 8.93 -1.31 12.17
CA LEU A 106 8.75 -2.75 12.00
C LEU A 106 8.06 -3.02 10.66
N VAL A 107 8.66 -3.91 9.87
CA VAL A 107 8.08 -4.42 8.64
C VAL A 107 8.03 -5.93 8.71
N LEU A 108 6.85 -6.49 8.52
CA LEU A 108 6.63 -7.93 8.42
C LEU A 108 6.59 -8.34 6.96
N ARG A 109 7.33 -9.40 6.63
CA ARG A 109 7.17 -10.13 5.39
C ARG A 109 6.43 -11.43 5.69
N VAL A 110 5.29 -11.64 5.02
CA VAL A 110 4.44 -12.80 5.25
C VAL A 110 4.23 -13.61 3.98
N ARG A 111 3.94 -14.89 4.14
CA ARG A 111 3.54 -15.82 3.09
C ARG A 111 2.37 -16.68 3.57
N GLY A 112 1.71 -17.37 2.65
CA GLY A 112 0.60 -18.26 2.95
C GLY A 112 -0.76 -17.55 2.94
N PRO A 113 -1.79 -18.16 3.52
CA PRO A 113 -3.18 -17.70 3.41
C PRO A 113 -3.42 -16.26 3.87
N VAL A 114 -2.62 -15.74 4.80
CA VAL A 114 -2.71 -14.35 5.29
C VAL A 114 -2.48 -13.32 4.18
N VAL A 115 -1.77 -13.68 3.10
CA VAL A 115 -1.54 -12.79 1.96
C VAL A 115 -2.82 -12.52 1.19
N LEU A 116 -3.75 -13.48 1.13
CA LEU A 116 -5.08 -13.27 0.53
C LEU A 116 -5.89 -12.25 1.33
N GLN A 117 -5.77 -12.24 2.66
CA GLN A 117 -6.40 -11.23 3.50
C GLN A 117 -5.82 -9.83 3.21
N LEU A 118 -4.49 -9.71 3.06
CA LEU A 118 -3.85 -8.45 2.65
C LEU A 118 -4.31 -8.01 1.25
N SER A 119 -4.45 -8.96 0.32
CA SER A 119 -4.97 -8.68 -1.03
C SER A 119 -6.39 -8.17 -1.00
N ALA A 120 -7.24 -8.74 -0.13
CA ALA A 120 -8.62 -8.28 0.05
C ALA A 120 -8.67 -6.86 0.61
N VAL A 121 -7.82 -6.52 1.59
CA VAL A 121 -7.70 -5.14 2.10
C VAL A 121 -7.29 -4.17 1.00
N PHE A 122 -6.27 -4.51 0.21
CA PHE A 122 -5.85 -3.68 -0.92
C PHE A 122 -6.98 -3.52 -1.95
N SER A 123 -7.70 -4.59 -2.28
CA SER A 123 -8.81 -4.57 -3.23
C SER A 123 -9.96 -3.69 -2.73
N SER A 124 -10.28 -3.73 -1.45
CA SER A 124 -11.27 -2.86 -0.83
C SER A 124 -10.87 -1.38 -0.92
N ASP A 125 -9.62 -1.06 -0.56
CA ASP A 125 -9.08 0.29 -0.70
C ASP A 125 -9.08 0.77 -2.17
N TRP A 126 -8.72 -0.13 -3.10
CA TRP A 126 -8.75 0.16 -4.53
C TRP A 126 -10.15 0.45 -5.03
N PHE A 127 -11.12 -0.37 -4.66
CA PHE A 127 -12.52 -0.17 -5.02
C PHE A 127 -13.08 1.15 -4.46
N ALA A 128 -12.74 1.50 -3.23
CA ALA A 128 -13.18 2.76 -2.62
C ALA A 128 -12.77 3.99 -3.43
N GLU A 129 -11.59 3.97 -4.06
CA GLU A 129 -11.09 5.10 -4.84
C GLU A 129 -11.46 5.05 -6.33
N THR A 130 -11.56 3.86 -6.91
CA THR A 130 -11.69 3.68 -8.38
C THR A 130 -13.04 3.16 -8.82
N GLN A 131 -13.85 2.63 -7.91
CA GLN A 131 -15.09 1.89 -8.17
C GLN A 131 -14.86 0.65 -9.06
N THR A 132 -13.62 0.14 -9.10
CA THR A 132 -13.25 -1.03 -9.89
C THR A 132 -12.93 -2.20 -8.97
N ILE A 133 -13.61 -3.31 -9.18
CA ILE A 133 -13.36 -4.55 -8.44
C ILE A 133 -12.14 -5.25 -9.06
N LEU A 134 -11.16 -5.58 -8.22
CA LEU A 134 -10.02 -6.39 -8.65
C LEU A 134 -10.39 -7.87 -8.63
N ASP A 135 -10.06 -8.55 -9.71
CA ASP A 135 -10.25 -10.00 -9.81
C ASP A 135 -9.14 -10.72 -9.01
N LEU A 136 -9.45 -11.04 -7.77
CA LEU A 136 -8.52 -11.74 -6.88
C LEU A 136 -8.33 -13.22 -7.25
N SER A 137 -9.19 -13.79 -8.08
CA SER A 137 -9.03 -15.18 -8.53
C SER A 137 -7.74 -15.38 -9.35
N LYS A 138 -7.30 -14.32 -10.02
CA LYS A 138 -6.01 -14.30 -10.77
C LYS A 138 -4.79 -14.20 -9.87
N LEU A 139 -4.98 -13.84 -8.59
CA LEU A 139 -3.92 -13.80 -7.57
C LEU A 139 -3.84 -15.13 -6.80
N ASN A 140 -4.68 -16.10 -7.17
CA ASN A 140 -4.73 -17.35 -6.43
C ASN A 140 -3.47 -18.15 -6.78
N PRO A 141 -2.47 -18.22 -5.90
CA PRO A 141 -1.40 -19.18 -6.08
C PRO A 141 -2.09 -20.55 -6.14
N THR A 142 -1.77 -21.36 -7.12
CA THR A 142 -2.22 -22.75 -7.13
C THR A 142 -1.95 -23.33 -5.76
N ALA A 143 -2.86 -24.14 -5.23
CA ALA A 143 -2.74 -24.71 -3.86
C ALA A 143 -1.35 -25.31 -3.60
N ASP A 144 -0.70 -25.83 -4.66
CA ASP A 144 0.66 -26.35 -4.64
C ASP A 144 1.76 -25.29 -4.40
N LYS A 145 1.45 -24.00 -4.61
CA LYS A 145 2.39 -22.89 -4.37
C LYS A 145 2.21 -22.22 -3.01
N ILE A 146 1.14 -22.53 -2.28
CA ILE A 146 1.00 -22.10 -0.89
C ILE A 146 1.93 -22.96 -0.03
N GLN A 147 3.23 -22.74 -0.16
CA GLN A 147 4.16 -23.25 0.83
C GLN A 147 3.87 -22.55 2.15
N ILE A 148 3.27 -23.28 3.08
CA ILE A 148 3.16 -22.84 4.48
C ILE A 148 4.60 -22.79 4.99
N ALA A 149 5.17 -21.59 5.01
CA ALA A 149 6.58 -21.40 5.38
C ALA A 149 6.80 -21.43 6.90
N GLY A 150 5.75 -21.70 7.70
CA GLY A 150 5.83 -21.71 9.16
C GLY A 150 4.52 -22.15 9.78
N THR A 151 4.51 -22.26 11.11
CA THR A 151 3.35 -22.69 11.94
C THR A 151 2.67 -21.52 12.66
N SER A 152 3.10 -20.27 12.42
CA SER A 152 2.53 -19.10 13.08
C SER A 152 1.12 -18.83 12.60
N LEU A 153 0.16 -18.72 13.50
CA LEU A 153 -1.17 -18.23 13.21
C LEU A 153 -1.11 -16.72 13.01
N ALA A 154 -1.76 -16.24 11.96
CA ALA A 154 -1.83 -14.81 11.67
C ALA A 154 -3.21 -14.46 11.08
N GLN A 155 -3.72 -13.30 11.48
CA GLN A 155 -4.95 -12.72 10.98
C GLN A 155 -4.74 -11.24 10.71
N ILE A 156 -5.34 -10.72 9.65
CA ILE A 156 -5.36 -9.29 9.34
C ILE A 156 -6.65 -8.69 9.90
N LEU A 157 -6.50 -7.69 10.75
CA LEU A 157 -7.59 -6.91 11.31
C LEU A 157 -7.46 -5.47 10.79
N PRO A 158 -8.08 -5.16 9.65
CA PRO A 158 -8.01 -3.82 9.10
C PRO A 158 -8.83 -2.83 9.94
N SER A 159 -8.29 -1.63 10.12
CA SER A 159 -8.97 -0.49 10.72
C SER A 159 -8.76 0.76 9.87
N GLY A 160 -9.57 1.78 10.11
CA GLY A 160 -9.42 3.06 9.42
C GLY A 160 -10.68 3.51 8.66
N PRO A 161 -10.57 4.53 7.81
CA PRO A 161 -11.72 5.28 7.28
C PRO A 161 -12.79 4.49 6.51
N SER A 162 -12.47 3.32 6.02
CA SER A 162 -13.38 2.45 5.24
C SER A 162 -13.97 1.31 6.07
N TYR A 163 -13.78 1.31 7.38
CA TYR A 163 -14.27 0.27 8.28
C TYR A 163 -15.10 0.91 9.39
N ASP A 164 -16.34 0.43 9.55
CA ASP A 164 -17.29 0.96 10.54
C ASP A 164 -16.89 0.62 11.98
N ASP A 165 -16.13 -0.46 12.16
CA ASP A 165 -15.67 -0.95 13.45
C ASP A 165 -14.21 -0.62 13.71
N GLU A 166 -13.92 -0.16 14.91
CA GLU A 166 -12.55 -0.04 15.43
C GLU A 166 -12.04 -1.43 15.85
N ASN A 167 -11.60 -2.23 14.89
CA ASN A 167 -11.17 -3.62 15.14
C ASN A 167 -10.04 -3.75 16.17
N ASN A 168 -9.20 -2.73 16.30
CA ASN A 168 -8.14 -2.66 17.30
C ASN A 168 -8.65 -2.56 18.77
N LEU A 169 -9.92 -2.22 18.98
CA LEU A 169 -10.54 -2.24 20.30
C LEU A 169 -11.21 -3.58 20.64
N LYS A 170 -11.24 -4.52 19.71
CA LYS A 170 -11.87 -5.85 19.87
C LYS A 170 -10.83 -6.95 20.17
N LEU A 171 -9.57 -6.60 20.33
CA LEU A 171 -8.47 -7.46 20.73
C LEU A 171 -8.24 -7.34 22.23
#